data_0e60baee2883fb93de9b504d4520d5c1
#
_entry.id   0e60baee2883fb93de9b504d4520d5c1
#
_cell.length_a   1.000
_cell.length_b   1.000
_cell.length_c   1.000
_cell.angle_alpha   90.00
_cell.angle_beta   90.00
_cell.angle_gamma   90.00
#
_symmetry.space_group_name_H-M   'P 1'
#
loop_
_entity.id
_entity.type
_entity.pdbx_description
1 polymer ?
#
loop_
_entity_poly.entity_id
_entity_poly.type
_entity_poly.pdbx_seq_one_letter_code
_entity_poly.pdbx_strand_id
1 'polypeptide(L)'
;MNVMHQVKAKYKLIALDLDGTLLTDEKQITEETKKWLQYAVDHGVKVIFSTGRGLQTTKGFLNELGLDSPMVLLNGAEVWEGPGRLKKRVFLPRDTVRDMHAIAAERGEWYWGYSVESLTGDKDWTSEMFERDWMKFGIGSNDQQKLAEIKEELLSWGTLEVTRSALSNMEISVKGITKESGVREVCQMLGFSMSDVIAMGDSDNDAKLLKAAGLGVAMANGEDYIKSIADVITATNNEDGVAQAIRKYVF
;
A
#
# COMPACT_ATOMS: atom_id res chain seq x y z
N MET A 1 -11.44 14.34 42.67
CA MET A 1 -10.97 14.56 41.30
C MET A 1 -10.42 13.25 40.79
N ASN A 2 -11.18 12.51 39.97
CA ASN A 2 -10.70 11.29 39.35
C ASN A 2 -9.69 11.71 38.26
N VAL A 3 -8.41 11.45 38.49
CA VAL A 3 -7.39 11.51 37.45
C VAL A 3 -7.71 10.33 36.54
N MET A 4 -8.47 10.58 35.47
CA MET A 4 -8.54 9.63 34.36
C MET A 4 -7.08 9.43 33.90
N HIS A 5 -6.53 8.24 34.11
CA HIS A 5 -5.28 7.86 33.50
C HIS A 5 -5.51 7.95 31.98
N GLN A 6 -4.97 9.00 31.37
CA GLN A 6 -4.98 9.15 29.92
C GLN A 6 -4.18 7.97 29.37
N VAL A 7 -4.86 7.01 28.75
CA VAL A 7 -4.21 5.85 28.11
C VAL A 7 -3.33 6.43 27.00
N LYS A 8 -2.02 6.36 27.20
CA LYS A 8 -1.05 6.91 26.25
C LYS A 8 -0.81 5.87 25.16
N ALA A 9 -1.06 6.25 23.93
CA ALA A 9 -0.77 5.39 22.79
C ALA A 9 0.74 5.08 22.70
N LYS A 10 1.06 3.82 22.44
CA LYS A 10 2.46 3.36 22.28
C LYS A 10 3.08 3.82 20.97
N TYR A 11 2.28 3.93 19.90
CA TYR A 11 2.70 4.36 18.58
C TYR A 11 2.02 5.68 18.22
N LYS A 12 2.69 6.49 17.38
CA LYS A 12 2.19 7.80 16.93
C LYS A 12 1.51 7.74 15.56
N LEU A 13 1.80 6.69 14.79
CA LEU A 13 1.34 6.53 13.42
C LEU A 13 0.87 5.08 13.19
N ILE A 14 -0.32 4.92 12.64
CA ILE A 14 -0.85 3.68 12.11
C ILE A 14 -0.80 3.77 10.59
N ALA A 15 -0.02 2.89 9.95
CA ALA A 15 0.06 2.77 8.49
C ALA A 15 -0.68 1.50 8.04
N LEU A 16 -1.72 1.66 7.24
CA LEU A 16 -2.64 0.60 6.85
C LEU A 16 -2.59 0.34 5.35
N ASP A 17 -2.40 -0.90 4.97
CA ASP A 17 -2.84 -1.33 3.65
C ASP A 17 -4.37 -1.39 3.58
N LEU A 18 -4.92 -1.42 2.38
CA LEU A 18 -6.36 -1.46 2.13
C LEU A 18 -6.86 -2.88 1.84
N ASP A 19 -6.46 -3.44 0.71
CA ASP A 19 -6.98 -4.72 0.23
C ASP A 19 -6.41 -5.89 1.02
N GLY A 20 -7.29 -6.73 1.61
CA GLY A 20 -6.85 -7.83 2.47
C GLY A 20 -6.40 -7.41 3.87
N THR A 21 -6.40 -6.10 4.18
CA THR A 21 -6.02 -5.56 5.49
C THR A 21 -7.15 -4.73 6.11
N LEU A 22 -7.35 -3.48 5.69
CA LEU A 22 -8.42 -2.63 6.23
C LEU A 22 -9.79 -3.00 5.68
N LEU A 23 -9.84 -3.43 4.41
CA LEU A 23 -11.07 -3.77 3.72
C LEU A 23 -11.38 -5.26 3.85
N THR A 24 -12.65 -5.57 4.13
CA THR A 24 -13.18 -6.94 4.01
C THR A 24 -13.11 -7.42 2.56
N ASP A 25 -13.41 -8.69 2.32
CA ASP A 25 -13.48 -9.25 0.96
C ASP A 25 -14.58 -8.55 0.12
N GLU A 26 -15.64 -8.04 0.77
CA GLU A 26 -16.71 -7.23 0.17
C GLU A 26 -16.32 -5.76 -0.03
N LYS A 27 -15.05 -5.41 0.23
CA LYS A 27 -14.51 -4.05 0.10
C LYS A 27 -15.19 -3.01 0.99
N GLN A 28 -15.51 -3.40 2.20
CA GLN A 28 -16.11 -2.55 3.24
C GLN A 28 -15.16 -2.39 4.43
N ILE A 29 -15.30 -1.28 5.17
CA ILE A 29 -14.67 -1.08 6.47
C ILE A 29 -15.72 -1.40 7.53
N THR A 30 -15.43 -2.34 8.42
CA THR A 30 -16.37 -2.75 9.47
C THR A 30 -16.58 -1.62 10.50
N GLU A 31 -17.75 -1.61 11.15
CA GLU A 31 -18.05 -0.60 12.18
C GLU A 31 -17.11 -0.70 13.40
N GLU A 32 -16.68 -1.90 13.76
CA GLU A 32 -15.71 -2.07 14.85
C GLU A 32 -14.34 -1.49 14.47
N THR A 33 -13.90 -1.70 13.25
CA THR A 33 -12.65 -1.12 12.75
C THR A 33 -12.74 0.41 12.68
N LYS A 34 -13.84 0.99 12.16
CA LYS A 34 -14.07 2.44 12.16
C LYS A 34 -13.98 3.03 13.56
N LYS A 35 -14.63 2.39 14.52
CA LYS A 35 -14.64 2.81 15.92
C LYS A 35 -13.23 2.86 16.53
N TRP A 36 -12.39 1.83 16.30
CA TRP A 36 -11.04 1.81 16.84
C TRP A 36 -10.09 2.76 16.10
N LEU A 37 -10.28 2.99 14.81
CA LEU A 37 -9.56 4.02 14.06
C LEU A 37 -9.90 5.41 14.59
N GLN A 38 -11.18 5.70 14.80
CA GLN A 38 -11.62 6.98 15.38
C GLN A 38 -11.07 7.16 16.80
N TYR A 39 -11.12 6.09 17.63
CA TYR A 39 -10.54 6.12 18.97
C TYR A 39 -9.04 6.47 18.92
N ALA A 40 -8.29 5.89 17.99
CA ALA A 40 -6.88 6.20 17.82
C ALA A 40 -6.64 7.67 17.43
N VAL A 41 -7.43 8.20 16.49
CA VAL A 41 -7.37 9.61 16.07
C VAL A 41 -7.67 10.55 17.24
N ASP A 42 -8.72 10.26 18.03
CA ASP A 42 -9.12 11.05 19.20
C ASP A 42 -8.04 11.07 20.31
N HIS A 43 -7.17 10.03 20.33
CA HIS A 43 -6.02 9.95 21.23
C HIS A 43 -4.70 10.43 20.61
N GLY A 44 -4.77 11.14 19.47
CA GLY A 44 -3.64 11.81 18.85
C GLY A 44 -2.75 10.92 17.98
N VAL A 45 -3.19 9.68 17.69
CA VAL A 45 -2.49 8.80 16.75
C VAL A 45 -2.88 9.18 15.32
N LYS A 46 -1.89 9.34 14.45
CA LYS A 46 -2.15 9.56 13.01
C LYS A 46 -2.48 8.23 12.34
N VAL A 47 -3.53 8.22 11.52
CA VAL A 47 -3.91 7.07 10.69
C VAL A 47 -3.68 7.43 9.24
N ILE A 48 -2.91 6.62 8.51
CA ILE A 48 -2.62 6.83 7.10
C ILE A 48 -2.88 5.56 6.28
N PHE A 49 -3.24 5.74 5.03
CA PHE A 49 -3.23 4.66 4.05
C PHE A 49 -1.85 4.52 3.41
N SER A 50 -1.41 3.27 3.26
CA SER A 50 -0.19 2.88 2.55
C SER A 50 -0.52 1.73 1.61
N THR A 51 -0.92 2.04 0.36
CA THR A 51 -1.59 1.10 -0.53
C THR A 51 -1.04 1.10 -1.95
N GLY A 52 -1.26 -0.01 -2.66
CA GLY A 52 -1.03 -0.11 -4.10
C GLY A 52 -2.07 0.64 -4.95
N ARG A 53 -3.19 1.06 -4.36
CA ARG A 53 -4.23 1.83 -5.06
C ARG A 53 -3.79 3.26 -5.36
N GLY A 54 -4.33 3.82 -6.45
CA GLY A 54 -4.25 5.26 -6.74
C GLY A 54 -5.35 6.06 -6.05
N LEU A 55 -5.25 7.39 -6.12
CA LEU A 55 -6.23 8.31 -5.53
C LEU A 55 -7.66 8.06 -6.06
N GLN A 56 -7.78 7.69 -7.33
CA GLN A 56 -9.06 7.44 -8.01
C GLN A 56 -9.89 6.35 -7.30
N THR A 57 -9.22 5.36 -6.71
CA THR A 57 -9.85 4.21 -6.06
C THR A 57 -9.75 4.22 -4.53
N THR A 58 -9.09 5.25 -3.96
CA THR A 58 -8.86 5.38 -2.50
C THR A 58 -9.72 6.48 -1.86
N LYS A 59 -10.08 7.53 -2.63
CA LYS A 59 -10.78 8.71 -2.13
C LYS A 59 -12.08 8.42 -1.38
N GLY A 60 -12.83 7.39 -1.78
CA GLY A 60 -14.07 6.99 -1.11
C GLY A 60 -13.84 6.61 0.36
N PHE A 61 -12.82 5.81 0.62
CA PHE A 61 -12.48 5.34 1.98
C PHE A 61 -11.94 6.46 2.88
N LEU A 62 -11.18 7.41 2.31
CA LEU A 62 -10.75 8.61 3.05
C LEU A 62 -11.94 9.42 3.54
N ASN A 63 -12.92 9.66 2.65
CA ASN A 63 -14.13 10.40 2.99
C ASN A 63 -14.97 9.65 4.02
N GLU A 64 -15.08 8.32 3.90
CA GLU A 64 -15.83 7.46 4.81
C GLU A 64 -15.27 7.54 6.25
N LEU A 65 -13.95 7.56 6.40
CA LEU A 65 -13.28 7.68 7.70
C LEU A 65 -13.06 9.12 8.16
N GLY A 66 -13.38 10.12 7.34
CA GLY A 66 -13.15 11.53 7.67
C GLY A 66 -11.67 11.88 7.88
N LEU A 67 -10.75 11.17 7.23
CA LEU A 67 -9.32 11.35 7.44
C LEU A 67 -8.79 12.55 6.64
N ASP A 68 -8.17 13.51 7.34
CA ASP A 68 -7.32 14.57 6.78
C ASP A 68 -5.85 14.29 7.14
N SER A 69 -5.36 13.15 6.70
CA SER A 69 -4.02 12.64 7.04
C SER A 69 -3.19 12.48 5.77
N PRO A 70 -1.85 12.43 5.89
CA PRO A 70 -0.99 12.01 4.79
C PRO A 70 -1.39 10.65 4.21
N MET A 71 -0.99 10.39 2.97
CA MET A 71 -1.26 9.14 2.27
C MET A 71 -0.03 8.70 1.48
N VAL A 72 0.15 7.40 1.39
CA VAL A 72 1.13 6.73 0.53
C VAL A 72 0.34 5.88 -0.45
N LEU A 73 0.33 6.28 -1.71
CA LEU A 73 -0.44 5.64 -2.78
C LEU A 73 0.50 5.06 -3.84
N LEU A 74 -0.01 4.13 -4.64
CA LEU A 74 0.73 3.46 -5.71
C LEU A 74 2.07 2.89 -5.22
N ASN A 75 2.04 2.21 -4.05
CA ASN A 75 3.23 1.65 -3.40
C ASN A 75 4.33 2.69 -3.13
N GLY A 76 3.99 3.96 -2.90
CA GLY A 76 4.95 5.03 -2.62
C GLY A 76 5.31 5.90 -3.83
N ALA A 77 4.77 5.63 -5.02
CA ALA A 77 4.96 6.50 -6.18
C ALA A 77 4.26 7.86 -5.99
N GLU A 78 3.23 7.92 -5.17
CA GLU A 78 2.66 9.17 -4.68
C GLU A 78 2.70 9.24 -3.15
N VAL A 79 3.14 10.38 -2.64
CA VAL A 79 3.05 10.76 -1.23
C VAL A 79 2.28 12.07 -1.15
N TRP A 80 1.25 12.08 -0.31
CA TRP A 80 0.36 13.23 -0.11
C TRP A 80 0.47 13.71 1.34
N GLU A 81 0.47 15.02 1.56
CA GLU A 81 0.42 15.63 2.91
C GLU A 81 -0.98 15.56 3.52
N GLY A 82 -1.97 15.32 2.69
CA GLY A 82 -3.39 15.20 3.00
C GLY A 82 -4.22 15.33 1.72
N PRO A 83 -5.54 15.20 1.80
CA PRO A 83 -6.42 15.32 0.64
C PRO A 83 -6.16 16.59 -0.18
N GLY A 84 -5.88 16.44 -1.47
CA GLY A 84 -5.59 17.56 -2.37
C GLY A 84 -4.20 18.21 -2.24
N ARG A 85 -3.36 17.76 -1.33
CA ARG A 85 -2.00 18.30 -1.11
C ARG A 85 -0.94 17.27 -1.46
N LEU A 86 -0.60 17.21 -2.75
CA LEU A 86 0.45 16.31 -3.24
C LEU A 86 1.82 16.81 -2.78
N LYS A 87 2.61 15.91 -2.18
CA LYS A 87 4.00 16.16 -1.77
C LYS A 87 5.00 15.70 -2.82
N LYS A 88 4.81 14.49 -3.31
CA LYS A 88 5.74 13.83 -4.22
C LYS A 88 5.00 12.91 -5.17
N ARG A 89 5.50 12.87 -6.39
CA ARG A 89 5.07 11.92 -7.43
C ARG A 89 6.30 11.46 -8.20
N VAL A 90 6.37 10.17 -8.49
CA VAL A 90 7.47 9.56 -9.22
C VAL A 90 6.90 8.84 -10.43
N PHE A 91 7.51 9.08 -11.59
CA PHE A 91 7.11 8.48 -12.85
C PHE A 91 8.10 7.44 -13.33
N LEU A 92 7.60 6.39 -13.93
CA LEU A 92 8.37 5.45 -14.75
C LEU A 92 8.85 6.15 -16.02
N PRO A 93 10.08 5.91 -16.48
CA PRO A 93 10.52 6.40 -17.80
C PRO A 93 9.61 5.82 -18.89
N ARG A 94 9.22 6.65 -19.86
CA ARG A 94 8.29 6.24 -20.93
C ARG A 94 8.81 5.06 -21.76
N ASP A 95 10.11 5.03 -22.05
CA ASP A 95 10.72 3.91 -22.78
C ASP A 95 10.63 2.61 -21.97
N THR A 96 10.84 2.68 -20.65
CA THR A 96 10.66 1.54 -19.75
C THR A 96 9.22 1.01 -19.77
N VAL A 97 8.23 1.89 -19.85
CA VAL A 97 6.82 1.49 -19.98
C VAL A 97 6.56 0.81 -21.32
N ARG A 98 7.16 1.31 -22.42
CA ARG A 98 7.09 0.68 -23.75
C ARG A 98 7.67 -0.73 -23.73
N ASP A 99 8.84 -0.90 -23.11
CA ASP A 99 9.52 -2.20 -23.02
C ASP A 99 8.71 -3.20 -22.18
N MET A 100 8.19 -2.78 -21.03
CA MET A 100 7.31 -3.63 -20.19
C MET A 100 6.02 -4.03 -20.91
N HIS A 101 5.41 -3.07 -21.63
CA HIS A 101 4.23 -3.34 -22.44
C HIS A 101 4.54 -4.37 -23.55
N ALA A 102 5.67 -4.21 -24.26
CA ALA A 102 6.09 -5.16 -25.30
C ALA A 102 6.24 -6.57 -24.74
N ILE A 103 6.92 -6.73 -23.59
CA ILE A 103 7.08 -8.03 -22.91
C ILE A 103 5.72 -8.65 -22.57
N ALA A 104 4.79 -7.88 -21.99
CA ALA A 104 3.48 -8.39 -21.63
C ALA A 104 2.66 -8.81 -22.86
N ALA A 105 2.63 -7.96 -23.90
CA ALA A 105 1.89 -8.20 -25.13
C ALA A 105 2.45 -9.40 -25.92
N GLU A 106 3.77 -9.53 -26.07
CA GLU A 106 4.43 -10.63 -26.76
C GLU A 106 4.19 -11.98 -26.08
N ARG A 107 4.06 -11.99 -24.75
CA ARG A 107 3.79 -13.21 -23.97
C ARG A 107 2.31 -13.50 -23.80
N GLY A 108 1.41 -12.61 -24.29
CA GLY A 108 -0.03 -12.77 -24.22
C GLY A 108 -0.59 -12.60 -22.80
N GLU A 109 0.07 -11.79 -21.97
CA GLU A 109 -0.32 -11.54 -20.61
C GLU A 109 -1.08 -10.22 -20.51
N TRP A 110 -2.03 -10.13 -19.53
CA TRP A 110 -2.74 -8.87 -19.30
C TRP A 110 -1.87 -7.88 -18.56
N TYR A 111 -2.13 -6.60 -18.77
CA TYR A 111 -1.39 -5.51 -18.15
C TYR A 111 -2.28 -4.31 -17.84
N TRP A 112 -1.81 -3.47 -16.95
CA TRP A 112 -2.46 -2.19 -16.62
C TRP A 112 -1.42 -1.17 -16.17
N GLY A 113 -1.85 0.10 -16.11
CA GLY A 113 -1.03 1.17 -15.56
C GLY A 113 -1.85 2.22 -14.83
N TYR A 114 -1.22 2.90 -13.89
CA TYR A 114 -1.73 4.11 -13.29
C TYR A 114 -0.98 5.32 -13.82
N SER A 115 -1.67 6.17 -14.58
CA SER A 115 -1.24 7.52 -14.94
C SER A 115 -1.87 8.54 -13.98
N VAL A 116 -1.56 9.82 -14.16
CA VAL A 116 -2.23 10.91 -13.42
C VAL A 116 -3.72 10.95 -13.74
N GLU A 117 -4.08 10.62 -14.99
CA GLU A 117 -5.44 10.74 -15.51
C GLU A 117 -6.31 9.52 -15.16
N SER A 118 -5.73 8.32 -15.20
CA SER A 118 -6.54 7.10 -15.12
C SER A 118 -5.78 5.86 -14.69
N LEU A 119 -6.53 4.86 -14.20
CA LEU A 119 -6.17 3.46 -14.29
C LEU A 119 -6.60 2.96 -15.67
N THR A 120 -5.66 2.43 -16.45
CA THR A 120 -5.90 1.94 -17.81
C THR A 120 -5.47 0.48 -17.91
N GLY A 121 -6.37 -0.40 -18.34
CA GLY A 121 -6.09 -1.81 -18.60
C GLY A 121 -5.69 -2.08 -20.05
N ASP A 122 -5.28 -3.30 -20.33
CA ASP A 122 -4.84 -3.77 -21.65
C ASP A 122 -5.86 -3.54 -22.76
N LYS A 123 -7.16 -3.70 -22.45
CA LYS A 123 -8.25 -3.52 -23.42
C LYS A 123 -8.45 -2.08 -23.88
N ASP A 124 -8.05 -1.13 -23.04
CA ASP A 124 -8.18 0.30 -23.28
C ASP A 124 -6.86 0.95 -23.67
N TRP A 125 -5.79 0.13 -23.85
CA TRP A 125 -4.46 0.63 -24.16
C TRP A 125 -4.31 0.99 -25.63
N THR A 126 -4.01 2.24 -25.92
CA THR A 126 -3.77 2.75 -27.27
C THR A 126 -2.36 3.30 -27.41
N SER A 127 -1.93 3.60 -28.64
CA SER A 127 -0.60 4.22 -28.90
C SER A 127 -0.40 5.54 -28.16
N GLU A 128 -1.45 6.31 -27.92
CA GLU A 128 -1.40 7.58 -27.18
C GLU A 128 -1.03 7.39 -25.71
N MET A 129 -1.26 6.19 -25.14
CA MET A 129 -0.92 5.87 -23.76
C MET A 129 0.58 5.92 -23.51
N PHE A 130 1.41 5.70 -24.53
CA PHE A 130 2.86 5.80 -24.40
C PHE A 130 3.39 7.23 -24.26
N GLU A 131 2.55 8.25 -24.46
CA GLU A 131 2.91 9.65 -24.24
C GLU A 131 2.51 10.16 -22.83
N ARG A 132 1.76 9.35 -22.09
CA ARG A 132 1.36 9.68 -20.71
C ARG A 132 2.50 9.47 -19.72
N ASP A 133 2.34 10.08 -18.56
CA ASP A 133 3.25 9.92 -17.42
C ASP A 133 2.69 8.86 -16.48
N TRP A 134 3.33 7.70 -16.44
CA TRP A 134 2.91 6.52 -15.68
C TRP A 134 3.66 6.43 -14.35
N MET A 135 2.94 6.21 -13.26
CA MET A 135 3.50 6.06 -11.91
C MET A 135 3.70 4.60 -11.53
N LYS A 136 2.87 3.72 -12.07
CA LYS A 136 2.91 2.28 -11.83
C LYS A 136 2.48 1.55 -13.09
N PHE A 137 3.14 0.45 -13.39
CA PHE A 137 2.75 -0.53 -14.40
C PHE A 137 2.50 -1.87 -13.72
N GLY A 138 1.58 -2.65 -14.21
CA GLY A 138 1.28 -3.98 -13.69
C GLY A 138 1.21 -4.99 -14.82
N ILE A 139 1.66 -6.20 -14.54
CA ILE A 139 1.52 -7.37 -15.42
C ILE A 139 0.87 -8.48 -14.63
N GLY A 140 -0.08 -9.17 -15.22
CA GLY A 140 -0.73 -10.29 -14.59
C GLY A 140 -0.77 -11.52 -15.51
N SER A 141 -0.72 -12.69 -14.90
CA SER A 141 -0.81 -13.99 -15.55
C SER A 141 -1.47 -15.02 -14.63
N ASN A 142 -2.19 -15.96 -15.22
CA ASN A 142 -2.62 -17.18 -14.52
C ASN A 142 -1.49 -18.24 -14.45
N ASP A 143 -0.41 -18.03 -15.20
CA ASP A 143 0.76 -18.90 -15.23
C ASP A 143 1.86 -18.33 -14.33
N GLN A 144 2.05 -18.95 -13.16
CA GLN A 144 3.03 -18.51 -12.16
C GLN A 144 4.48 -18.62 -12.65
N GLN A 145 4.77 -19.57 -13.54
CA GLN A 145 6.11 -19.73 -14.10
C GLN A 145 6.43 -18.56 -15.04
N LYS A 146 5.50 -18.19 -15.90
CA LYS A 146 5.65 -17.02 -16.78
C LYS A 146 5.82 -15.74 -15.98
N LEU A 147 5.03 -15.54 -14.92
CA LEU A 147 5.20 -14.38 -14.03
C LEU A 147 6.59 -14.35 -13.40
N ALA A 148 7.11 -15.49 -12.95
CA ALA A 148 8.44 -15.56 -12.37
C ALA A 148 9.53 -15.20 -13.41
N GLU A 149 9.45 -15.74 -14.63
CA GLU A 149 10.38 -15.43 -15.72
C GLU A 149 10.35 -13.94 -16.09
N ILE A 150 9.15 -13.34 -16.21
CA ILE A 150 9.02 -11.89 -16.46
C ILE A 150 9.61 -11.09 -15.31
N LYS A 151 9.35 -11.50 -14.06
CA LYS A 151 9.91 -10.83 -12.88
C LYS A 151 11.44 -10.83 -12.89
N GLU A 152 12.06 -11.97 -13.18
CA GLU A 152 13.52 -12.08 -13.27
C GLU A 152 14.09 -11.16 -14.36
N GLU A 153 13.47 -11.13 -15.54
CA GLU A 153 13.86 -10.26 -16.63
C GLU A 153 13.78 -8.78 -16.22
N LEU A 154 12.66 -8.33 -15.67
CA LEU A 154 12.48 -6.95 -15.23
C LEU A 154 13.45 -6.54 -14.12
N LEU A 155 13.71 -7.44 -13.16
CA LEU A 155 14.68 -7.19 -12.09
C LEU A 155 16.11 -7.09 -12.62
N SER A 156 16.45 -7.79 -13.72
CA SER A 156 17.76 -7.73 -14.35
C SER A 156 18.10 -6.33 -14.89
N TRP A 157 17.11 -5.51 -15.20
CA TRP A 157 17.33 -4.12 -15.62
C TRP A 157 17.93 -3.25 -14.53
N GLY A 158 17.78 -3.64 -13.25
CA GLY A 158 18.41 -2.97 -12.11
C GLY A 158 17.79 -1.61 -11.73
N THR A 159 16.77 -1.15 -12.46
CA THR A 159 16.12 0.16 -12.30
C THR A 159 14.70 0.10 -11.75
N LEU A 160 14.17 -1.11 -11.57
CA LEU A 160 12.79 -1.34 -11.18
C LEU A 160 12.66 -1.93 -9.77
N GLU A 161 11.57 -1.58 -9.12
CA GLU A 161 11.01 -2.25 -7.96
C GLU A 161 9.84 -3.11 -8.45
N VAL A 162 9.85 -4.41 -8.16
CA VAL A 162 8.80 -5.34 -8.56
C VAL A 162 8.25 -6.01 -7.30
N THR A 163 7.00 -5.75 -7.01
CA THR A 163 6.24 -6.33 -5.89
C THR A 163 4.98 -7.00 -6.41
N ARG A 164 4.16 -7.56 -5.54
CA ARG A 164 2.84 -8.09 -5.88
C ARG A 164 1.82 -7.77 -4.79
N SER A 165 0.57 -7.67 -5.16
CA SER A 165 -0.58 -7.59 -4.27
C SER A 165 -1.48 -8.83 -4.35
N ALA A 166 -1.20 -9.74 -5.27
CA ALA A 166 -1.83 -11.04 -5.43
C ALA A 166 -0.88 -12.02 -6.12
N LEU A 167 -1.15 -13.32 -6.03
CA LEU A 167 -0.33 -14.34 -6.66
C LEU A 167 -0.32 -14.22 -8.19
N SER A 168 -1.38 -13.73 -8.79
CA SER A 168 -1.55 -13.63 -10.26
C SER A 168 -1.05 -12.32 -10.86
N ASN A 169 -0.38 -11.44 -10.09
CA ASN A 169 0.09 -10.16 -10.61
C ASN A 169 1.49 -9.78 -10.12
N MET A 170 2.07 -8.82 -10.80
CA MET A 170 3.18 -8.03 -10.31
C MET A 170 2.90 -6.55 -10.53
N GLU A 171 3.38 -5.73 -9.62
CA GLU A 171 3.29 -4.28 -9.62
C GLU A 171 4.69 -3.69 -9.71
N ILE A 172 4.89 -2.84 -10.71
CA ILE A 172 6.21 -2.37 -11.10
C ILE A 172 6.26 -0.85 -10.94
N SER A 173 7.28 -0.38 -10.25
CA SER A 173 7.59 1.04 -10.04
C SER A 173 9.09 1.28 -10.20
N VAL A 174 9.52 2.53 -10.05
CA VAL A 174 10.95 2.88 -10.04
C VAL A 174 11.62 2.25 -8.81
N LYS A 175 12.85 1.76 -8.97
CA LYS A 175 13.64 1.15 -7.90
C LYS A 175 13.71 2.03 -6.64
N GLY A 176 13.45 1.40 -5.49
CA GLY A 176 13.42 2.07 -4.19
C GLY A 176 12.12 2.81 -3.87
N ILE A 177 11.15 2.82 -4.80
CA ILE A 177 9.80 3.31 -4.55
C ILE A 177 8.96 2.16 -3.99
N THR A 178 8.66 2.23 -2.71
CA THR A 178 7.95 1.19 -1.95
C THR A 178 7.01 1.82 -0.92
N LYS A 179 6.08 1.06 -0.38
CA LYS A 179 5.25 1.51 0.74
C LYS A 179 6.13 2.01 1.91
N GLU A 180 7.23 1.32 2.18
CA GLU A 180 8.20 1.70 3.22
C GLU A 180 8.82 3.07 2.95
N SER A 181 9.33 3.32 1.74
CA SER A 181 9.95 4.61 1.41
C SER A 181 8.94 5.76 1.50
N GLY A 182 7.68 5.52 1.11
CA GLY A 182 6.61 6.50 1.25
C GLY A 182 6.24 6.81 2.71
N VAL A 183 6.11 5.78 3.56
CA VAL A 183 5.83 5.97 5.00
C VAL A 183 7.00 6.65 5.70
N ARG A 184 8.23 6.36 5.33
CA ARG A 184 9.41 7.05 5.84
C ARG A 184 9.37 8.54 5.51
N GLU A 185 8.95 8.92 4.31
CA GLU A 185 8.77 10.32 3.92
C GLU A 185 7.65 10.99 4.74
N VAL A 186 6.53 10.28 4.98
CA VAL A 186 5.47 10.77 5.88
C VAL A 186 6.00 10.95 7.32
N CYS A 187 6.79 10.02 7.83
CA CYS A 187 7.42 10.17 9.15
C CYS A 187 8.30 11.43 9.21
N GLN A 188 9.12 11.70 8.20
CA GLN A 188 9.93 12.91 8.14
C GLN A 188 9.08 14.19 8.16
N MET A 189 7.97 14.22 7.41
CA MET A 189 7.05 15.37 7.42
C MET A 189 6.42 15.62 8.80
N LEU A 190 6.13 14.55 9.54
CA LEU A 190 5.48 14.63 10.85
C LEU A 190 6.46 14.76 12.04
N GLY A 191 7.77 14.67 11.79
CA GLY A 191 8.78 14.64 12.85
C GLY A 191 8.76 13.32 13.65
N PHE A 192 8.36 12.21 13.00
CA PHE A 192 8.32 10.88 13.57
C PHE A 192 9.50 10.02 13.05
N SER A 193 9.76 8.92 13.72
CA SER A 193 10.68 7.87 13.26
C SER A 193 9.88 6.62 12.89
N MET A 194 10.50 5.70 12.15
CA MET A 194 9.86 4.41 11.84
C MET A 194 9.55 3.59 13.10
N SER A 195 10.27 3.80 14.21
CA SER A 195 9.94 3.17 15.51
C SER A 195 8.64 3.69 16.14
N ASP A 196 8.12 4.83 15.70
CA ASP A 196 6.84 5.38 16.14
C ASP A 196 5.64 4.80 15.33
N VAL A 197 5.91 3.93 14.33
CA VAL A 197 4.92 3.40 13.39
C VAL A 197 4.49 1.99 13.80
N ILE A 198 3.19 1.73 13.81
CA ILE A 198 2.62 0.40 13.66
C ILE A 198 2.11 0.26 12.21
N ALA A 199 2.60 -0.74 11.49
CA ALA A 199 2.21 -1.01 10.11
C ALA A 199 1.45 -2.33 10.03
N MET A 200 0.38 -2.36 9.22
CA MET A 200 -0.45 -3.56 9.03
C MET A 200 -0.59 -3.85 7.54
N GLY A 201 -0.41 -5.12 7.17
CA GLY A 201 -0.43 -5.56 5.78
C GLY A 201 -0.60 -7.07 5.64
N ASP A 202 -0.78 -7.55 4.42
CA ASP A 202 -1.07 -8.95 4.12
C ASP A 202 -0.27 -9.53 2.95
N SER A 203 0.34 -8.69 2.10
CA SER A 203 0.96 -9.14 0.84
C SER A 203 2.40 -8.63 0.64
N ASP A 204 3.07 -9.11 -0.40
CA ASP A 204 4.51 -8.88 -0.67
C ASP A 204 4.89 -7.39 -0.69
N ASN A 205 4.01 -6.51 -1.19
CA ASN A 205 4.28 -5.06 -1.23
C ASN A 205 4.35 -4.41 0.17
N ASP A 206 3.89 -5.10 1.24
CA ASP A 206 3.98 -4.66 2.64
C ASP A 206 5.29 -5.06 3.31
N ALA A 207 5.98 -6.07 2.77
CA ALA A 207 7.09 -6.74 3.45
C ALA A 207 8.17 -5.78 3.97
N LYS A 208 8.60 -4.81 3.16
CA LYS A 208 9.62 -3.83 3.54
C LYS A 208 9.11 -2.89 4.63
N LEU A 209 7.85 -2.47 4.55
CA LEU A 209 7.22 -1.59 5.54
C LEU A 209 7.06 -2.30 6.88
N LEU A 210 6.55 -3.53 6.90
CA LEU A 210 6.40 -4.31 8.14
C LEU A 210 7.72 -4.52 8.86
N LYS A 211 8.80 -4.85 8.12
CA LYS A 211 10.15 -5.01 8.70
C LYS A 211 10.75 -3.71 9.25
N ALA A 212 10.40 -2.57 8.69
CA ALA A 212 10.99 -1.28 9.04
C ALA A 212 10.22 -0.52 10.13
N ALA A 213 8.95 -0.86 10.36
CA ALA A 213 8.10 -0.25 11.36
C ALA A 213 8.53 -0.60 12.79
N GLY A 214 8.09 0.19 13.76
CA GLY A 214 8.26 -0.10 15.20
C GLY A 214 7.47 -1.33 15.65
N LEU A 215 6.39 -1.68 14.90
CA LEU A 215 5.68 -2.95 14.97
C LEU A 215 5.08 -3.27 13.60
N GLY A 216 5.52 -4.36 13.01
CA GLY A 216 4.92 -4.94 11.81
C GLY A 216 3.88 -5.99 12.17
N VAL A 217 2.66 -5.79 11.70
CA VAL A 217 1.52 -6.67 11.96
C VAL A 217 1.06 -7.30 10.66
N ALA A 218 1.14 -8.63 10.57
CA ALA A 218 0.55 -9.37 9.47
C ALA A 218 -0.91 -9.72 9.75
N MET A 219 -1.76 -9.63 8.73
CA MET A 219 -3.11 -10.16 8.81
C MET A 219 -3.10 -11.69 8.74
N ALA A 220 -4.03 -12.38 9.44
CA ALA A 220 -4.09 -13.85 9.42
C ALA A 220 -4.41 -14.43 8.03
N ASN A 221 -5.15 -13.69 7.21
CA ASN A 221 -5.40 -14.02 5.79
C ASN A 221 -4.19 -13.74 4.88
N GLY A 222 -3.13 -13.09 5.39
CA GLY A 222 -1.97 -12.71 4.61
C GLY A 222 -1.13 -13.91 4.14
N GLU A 223 -0.23 -13.66 3.20
CA GLU A 223 0.71 -14.66 2.67
C GLU A 223 1.59 -15.24 3.79
N ASP A 224 1.93 -16.52 3.72
CA ASP A 224 2.77 -17.19 4.73
C ASP A 224 4.14 -16.50 4.89
N TYR A 225 4.70 -16.02 3.79
CA TYR A 225 5.93 -15.21 3.83
C TYR A 225 5.75 -13.95 4.68
N ILE A 226 4.65 -13.23 4.51
CA ILE A 226 4.37 -12.00 5.27
C ILE A 226 4.19 -12.30 6.75
N LYS A 227 3.43 -13.35 7.08
CA LYS A 227 3.28 -13.83 8.46
C LYS A 227 4.61 -14.23 9.10
N SER A 228 5.54 -14.78 8.31
CA SER A 228 6.86 -15.22 8.82
C SER A 228 7.83 -14.08 9.12
N ILE A 229 7.64 -12.91 8.54
CA ILE A 229 8.54 -11.75 8.68
C ILE A 229 7.98 -10.64 9.58
N ALA A 230 6.68 -10.69 9.90
CA ALA A 230 6.05 -9.73 10.79
C ALA A 230 6.40 -10.01 12.26
N ASP A 231 6.35 -8.98 13.09
CA ASP A 231 6.58 -9.11 14.54
C ASP A 231 5.42 -9.86 15.21
N VAL A 232 4.19 -9.64 14.72
CA VAL A 232 2.98 -10.27 15.25
C VAL A 232 1.96 -10.55 14.13
N ILE A 233 1.05 -11.48 14.41
CA ILE A 233 -0.09 -11.79 13.54
C ILE A 233 -1.36 -11.37 14.28
N THR A 234 -2.29 -10.70 13.58
CA THR A 234 -3.63 -10.38 14.07
C THR A 234 -4.68 -11.29 13.41
N ALA A 235 -5.98 -11.07 13.65
CA ALA A 235 -7.06 -11.79 12.99
C ALA A 235 -7.14 -11.45 11.49
N THR A 236 -8.06 -12.07 10.76
CA THR A 236 -8.28 -11.77 9.34
C THR A 236 -8.92 -10.38 9.14
N ASN A 237 -8.87 -9.90 7.91
CA ASN A 237 -9.57 -8.67 7.49
C ASN A 237 -11.10 -8.76 7.71
N ASN A 238 -11.68 -9.96 7.59
CA ASN A 238 -13.11 -10.20 7.81
C ASN A 238 -13.49 -10.35 9.30
N GLU A 239 -12.48 -10.47 10.19
CA GLU A 239 -12.66 -10.68 11.64
C GLU A 239 -12.16 -9.50 12.46
N ASP A 240 -12.22 -8.29 11.91
CA ASP A 240 -11.77 -7.05 12.57
C ASP A 240 -10.30 -7.05 13.00
N GLY A 241 -9.41 -7.69 12.23
CA GLY A 241 -8.00 -7.84 12.58
C GLY A 241 -7.29 -6.52 12.84
N VAL A 242 -7.62 -5.45 12.10
CA VAL A 242 -7.08 -4.10 12.32
C VAL A 242 -7.53 -3.54 13.67
N ALA A 243 -8.82 -3.65 14.01
CA ALA A 243 -9.35 -3.19 15.29
C ALA A 243 -8.71 -3.95 16.47
N GLN A 244 -8.57 -5.27 16.34
CA GLN A 244 -7.92 -6.12 17.35
C GLN A 244 -6.45 -5.72 17.57
N ALA A 245 -5.70 -5.44 16.48
CA ALA A 245 -4.32 -5.00 16.57
C ALA A 245 -4.20 -3.61 17.23
N ILE A 246 -5.07 -2.65 16.89
CA ILE A 246 -5.09 -1.33 17.52
C ILE A 246 -5.36 -1.47 19.03
N ARG A 247 -6.39 -2.21 19.42
CA ARG A 247 -6.74 -2.42 20.82
C ARG A 247 -5.62 -3.07 21.63
N LYS A 248 -4.90 -4.01 21.05
CA LYS A 248 -3.92 -4.83 21.77
C LYS A 248 -2.53 -4.19 21.83
N TYR A 249 -2.15 -3.46 20.79
CA TYR A 249 -0.76 -3.03 20.64
C TYR A 249 -0.58 -1.51 20.64
N VAL A 250 -1.63 -0.75 20.35
CA VAL A 250 -1.56 0.72 20.39
C VAL A 250 -1.96 1.24 21.77
N PHE A 251 -2.94 0.61 22.37
CA PHE A 251 -3.49 0.94 23.69
C PHE A 251 -3.44 -0.27 24.63
#